data_ae17b91cf6db1e29f31396094c8a41ba
#
_entry.id   ae17b91cf6db1e29f31396094c8a41ba
#
_cell.length_a   1.000
_cell.length_b   1.000
_cell.length_c   1.000
_cell.angle_alpha   90.00
_cell.angle_beta   90.00
_cell.angle_gamma   90.00
#
_symmetry.space_group_name_H-M   'P 1'
#
loop_
_entity.id
_entity.type
_entity.pdbx_description
1 polymer ?
#
loop_
_entity_poly.entity_id
_entity_poly.type
_entity_poly.pdbx_seq_one_letter_code
_entity_poly.pdbx_strand_id
1 'polypeptide(L)' 'MNVRLLKAKRVEAGLRQVDLAAKLGITEKAMNHKECNPANKFKADEMLTLSRVLHLTLSEFNSIFFDGNLPFV' A
#
# COMPACT_ATOMS: atom_id res chain seq x y z
N MET A 1 -9.79 -3.15 0.77
CA MET A 1 -8.55 -2.41 0.44
C MET A 1 -8.61 -1.91 -0.99
N ASN A 2 -8.23 -0.68 -1.23
CA ASN A 2 -8.24 -0.09 -2.57
C ASN A 2 -6.87 -0.28 -3.23
N VAL A 3 -6.70 -1.41 -3.90
CA VAL A 3 -5.43 -1.75 -4.56
C VAL A 3 -5.11 -0.85 -5.76
N ARG A 4 -6.14 -0.30 -6.40
CA ARG A 4 -5.94 0.61 -7.54
C ARG A 4 -5.27 1.91 -7.09
N LEU A 5 -5.72 2.47 -5.98
CA LEU A 5 -5.13 3.69 -5.43
C LEU A 5 -3.72 3.41 -4.91
N LEU A 6 -3.50 2.27 -4.27
CA LEU A 6 -2.17 1.87 -3.82
C LEU A 6 -1.21 1.81 -5.00
N LYS A 7 -1.60 1.14 -6.07
CA LYS A 7 -0.78 1.04 -7.28
C LYS A 7 -0.51 2.41 -7.89
N ALA A 8 -1.53 3.27 -7.95
CA ALA A 8 -1.39 4.62 -8.49
C ALA A 8 -0.37 5.43 -7.69
N LYS A 9 -0.42 5.35 -6.36
CA LYS A 9 0.52 6.06 -5.50
C LYS A 9 1.94 5.52 -5.68
N ARG A 10 2.09 4.22 -5.84
CA ARG A 10 3.39 3.61 -6.11
C ARG A 10 3.98 4.12 -7.43
N VAL A 11 3.19 4.09 -8.49
CA VAL A 11 3.63 4.55 -9.82
C VAL A 11 3.95 6.05 -9.80
N GLU A 12 3.13 6.84 -9.13
CA GLU A 12 3.35 8.28 -8.96
C GLU A 12 4.67 8.56 -8.25
N ALA A 13 5.04 7.72 -7.29
CA ALA A 13 6.31 7.83 -6.58
C ALA A 13 7.52 7.33 -7.40
N GLY A 14 7.28 6.79 -8.59
CA GLY A 14 8.34 6.27 -9.44
C GLY A 14 8.91 4.94 -8.98
N LEU A 15 8.17 4.17 -8.19
CA LEU A 15 8.64 2.93 -7.62
C LEU A 15 8.07 1.72 -8.36
N ARG A 16 8.94 0.73 -8.59
CA ARG A 16 8.51 -0.57 -9.13
C ARG A 16 8.05 -1.46 -7.97
N GLN A 17 7.34 -2.55 -8.30
CA GLN A 17 6.93 -3.52 -7.28
C GLN A 17 8.13 -4.08 -6.51
N VAL A 18 9.24 -4.36 -7.20
CA VAL A 18 10.45 -4.89 -6.57
C VAL A 18 11.05 -3.88 -5.58
N ASP A 19 10.99 -2.59 -5.90
CA ASP A 19 11.51 -1.54 -5.01
C ASP A 19 10.68 -1.49 -3.72
N LEU A 20 9.37 -1.55 -3.86
CA LEU A 20 8.47 -1.49 -2.71
C LEU A 20 8.57 -2.77 -1.88
N ALA A 21 8.69 -3.92 -2.53
CA ALA A 21 8.90 -5.20 -1.86
C ALA A 21 10.15 -5.17 -0.98
N ALA A 22 11.24 -4.61 -1.51
CA ALA A 22 12.48 -4.46 -0.75
C ALA A 22 12.28 -3.61 0.51
N LYS A 23 11.50 -2.53 0.40
CA LYS A 23 11.18 -1.67 1.56
C LYS A 23 10.38 -2.40 2.63
N LEU A 24 9.55 -3.35 2.22
CA LEU A 24 8.72 -4.13 3.13
C LEU A 24 9.39 -5.41 3.63
N GLY A 25 10.55 -5.76 3.07
CA GLY A 25 11.24 -7.01 3.40
C GLY A 25 10.52 -8.26 2.90
N ILE A 26 9.78 -8.14 1.79
CA ILE A 26 9.07 -9.25 1.16
C ILE A 26 9.56 -9.44 -0.28
N THR A 27 9.18 -10.56 -0.90
CA THR A 27 9.55 -10.84 -2.29
C THR A 27 8.69 -10.01 -3.25
N GLU A 28 9.20 -9.82 -4.47
CA GLU A 28 8.42 -9.16 -5.53
C GLU A 28 7.12 -9.91 -5.81
N LYS A 29 7.18 -11.24 -5.80
CA LYS A 29 6.00 -12.08 -6.02
C LYS A 29 4.94 -11.83 -4.95
N ALA A 30 5.36 -11.74 -3.69
CA ALA A 30 4.45 -11.45 -2.57
C ALA A 30 3.84 -10.04 -2.72
N MET A 31 4.65 -9.07 -3.13
CA MET A 31 4.16 -7.71 -3.36
C MET A 31 3.13 -7.67 -4.48
N ASN A 32 3.42 -8.35 -5.59
CA ASN A 32 2.48 -8.45 -6.71
C ASN A 32 1.15 -9.07 -6.27
N HIS A 33 1.23 -10.13 -5.47
CA HIS A 33 0.05 -10.82 -4.95
C HIS A 33 -0.82 -9.86 -4.11
N LYS A 34 -0.16 -9.07 -3.25
CA LYS A 34 -0.86 -8.10 -2.39
C LYS A 34 -1.48 -6.95 -3.19
N GLU A 35 -0.82 -6.51 -4.26
CA GLU A 35 -1.36 -5.45 -5.13
C GLU A 35 -2.48 -5.92 -6.05
N CYS A 36 -2.52 -7.19 -6.40
CA CYS A 36 -3.50 -7.71 -7.36
C CYS A 36 -4.74 -8.28 -6.71
N ASN A 37 -4.67 -8.62 -5.43
CA ASN A 37 -5.79 -9.27 -4.75
C ASN A 37 -6.17 -8.51 -3.47
N PRO A 38 -7.33 -7.84 -3.45
CA PRO A 38 -7.75 -7.06 -2.28
C PRO A 38 -8.03 -7.90 -1.03
N ALA A 39 -8.15 -9.23 -1.18
CA ALA A 39 -8.29 -10.13 -0.04
C ALA A 39 -6.96 -10.37 0.69
N ASN A 40 -5.82 -10.12 0.03
CA ASN A 40 -4.49 -10.26 0.62
C ASN A 40 -4.12 -8.96 1.32
N LYS A 41 -4.30 -8.92 2.62
CA LYS A 41 -4.09 -7.71 3.41
C LYS A 41 -2.62 -7.52 3.78
N PHE A 42 -2.25 -6.27 3.95
CA PHE A 42 -0.95 -5.91 4.53
C PHE A 42 -1.03 -5.98 6.06
N LYS A 43 0.11 -6.29 6.68
CA LYS A 43 0.25 -6.19 8.12
C LYS A 43 0.34 -4.72 8.53
N ALA A 44 0.10 -4.44 9.82
CA ALA A 44 0.13 -3.07 10.33
C ALA A 44 1.47 -2.38 10.10
N ASP A 45 2.58 -3.08 10.34
CA ASP A 45 3.92 -2.53 10.11
C ASP A 45 4.18 -2.27 8.62
N GLU A 46 3.67 -3.13 7.75
CA GLU A 46 3.74 -2.93 6.31
C GLU A 46 2.96 -1.69 5.87
N MET A 47 1.78 -1.49 6.43
CA MET A 47 0.96 -0.31 6.16
C MET A 47 1.69 0.97 6.56
N LEU A 48 2.33 0.97 7.72
CA LEU A 48 3.10 2.12 8.19
C LEU A 48 4.28 2.41 7.28
N THR A 49 5.00 1.37 6.85
CA THR A 49 6.11 1.52 5.92
C THR A 49 5.65 2.11 4.59
N LEU A 50 4.55 1.58 4.05
CA LEU A 50 3.97 2.10 2.81
C LEU A 50 3.56 3.55 2.96
N SER A 51 2.95 3.91 4.07
CA SER A 51 2.55 5.28 4.35
C SER A 51 3.72 6.25 4.30
N ARG A 52 4.86 5.85 4.87
CA ARG A 52 6.08 6.69 4.85
C ARG A 52 6.69 6.76 3.46
N VAL A 53 6.87 5.61 2.82
CA VAL A 53 7.55 5.52 1.52
C VAL A 53 6.76 6.25 0.43
N LEU A 54 5.44 6.14 0.47
CA LEU A 54 4.57 6.74 -0.53
C LEU A 54 4.05 8.13 -0.12
N HIS A 55 4.45 8.62 1.06
CA HIS A 55 4.00 9.92 1.59
C HIS A 55 2.48 10.06 1.58
N LEU A 56 1.79 9.05 2.11
CA LEU A 56 0.34 9.05 2.12
C LEU A 56 -0.22 10.03 3.15
N THR A 57 -1.25 10.77 2.75
CA THR A 57 -2.05 11.54 3.71
C THR A 57 -2.93 10.58 4.53
N LEU A 58 -3.49 11.05 5.65
CA LEU A 58 -4.42 10.23 6.43
C LEU A 58 -5.62 9.79 5.59
N SER A 59 -6.12 10.69 4.75
CA SER A 59 -7.22 10.37 3.85
C SER A 59 -6.86 9.28 2.87
N GLU A 60 -5.67 9.35 2.27
CA GLU A 60 -5.18 8.32 1.33
C GLU A 60 -4.97 6.99 2.04
N PHE A 61 -4.37 7.02 3.22
CA PHE A 61 -4.17 5.83 4.06
C PHE A 61 -5.51 5.15 4.34
N ASN A 62 -6.49 5.92 4.79
CA ASN A 62 -7.83 5.42 5.05
C ASN A 62 -8.47 4.81 3.81
N SER A 63 -8.39 5.52 2.68
CA SER A 63 -8.97 5.05 1.41
C SER A 63 -8.32 3.76 0.92
N ILE A 64 -7.01 3.65 1.05
CA ILE A 64 -6.27 2.47 0.56
C ILE A 64 -6.54 1.26 1.45
N PHE A 65 -6.35 1.39 2.77
CA PHE A 65 -6.32 0.24 3.66
C PHE A 65 -7.64 -0.06 4.35
N PHE A 66 -8.54 0.91 4.45
CA PHE A 66 -9.79 0.79 5.21
C PHE A 66 -11.03 1.20 4.43
N ASP A 67 -10.89 1.39 3.11
CA ASP A 67 -12.00 1.75 2.21
C ASP A 67 -12.77 2.99 2.68
N GLY A 68 -12.07 3.92 3.34
CA GLY A 68 -12.69 5.14 3.84
C GLY A 68 -13.49 4.96 5.14
N ASN A 69 -13.32 3.85 5.82
CA ASN A 69 -14.17 3.50 6.98
C ASN A 69 -13.65 3.99 8.33
N LEU A 70 -12.47 4.61 8.39
CA LEU A 70 -11.98 5.17 9.63
C LEU A 70 -12.74 6.46 9.94
N PRO A 71 -13.34 6.58 11.15
CA PRO A 71 -14.27 7.67 11.43
C PRO A 71 -13.61 9.03 11.69
N PHE A 72 -12.30 9.06 11.87
CA PHE A 72 -11.56 10.28 12.23
C PHE A 72 -10.79 10.90 11.07
N VAL A 73 -11.08 10.51 9.87
CA VAL A 73 -10.40 11.04 8.67
C VAL A 73 -11.40 11.61 7.69
#